data_7c5e27362e6fec15a462571b3615392d
#
_entry.id   7c5e27362e6fec15a462571b3615392d
#
_cell.length_a   1.000
_cell.length_b   1.000
_cell.length_c   1.000
_cell.angle_alpha   90.00
_cell.angle_beta   90.00
_cell.angle_gamma   90.00
#
_symmetry.space_group_name_H-M   'P 1'
#
loop_
_entity.id
_entity.type
_entity.pdbx_description
1 polymer ?
#
loop_
_entity_poly.entity_id
_entity_poly.type
_entity_poly.pdbx_seq_one_letter_code
_entity_poly.pdbx_strand_id
1 'polypeptide(L)'
;MPRQIIKLVTLDLDDTLWPNKKGIIESEKALWRFVNLKFPEIERKINEEKITAIKVNLVENNPLIKFDLTRFRKEVIKEILLHLGAQENEAIYYSNEAFSEFFKIRNKVKLFPGAKNILERLNRDTNLISLSNGNADLGIIGIAKFFKATISSQDVSSNKPAPPHFLKALKIGGCKPEESLHIGDCPINDIGGARNCNFHTIWFNCEKRKWDEIVPYEYQAKSWKDAVSYTHLRAHETRED
;
A
#
# COMPACT_ATOMS: atom_id res chain seq x y z
N MET A 1 -13.47 -6.38 -32.56
CA MET A 1 -13.50 -5.17 -31.71
C MET A 1 -12.11 -4.55 -31.78
N PRO A 2 -11.95 -3.22 -31.92
CA PRO A 2 -10.63 -2.61 -31.93
C PRO A 2 -9.92 -2.95 -30.62
N ARG A 3 -8.67 -3.40 -30.71
CA ARG A 3 -7.83 -3.77 -29.58
C ARG A 3 -7.54 -2.54 -28.73
N GLN A 4 -7.77 -2.62 -27.45
CA GLN A 4 -7.69 -1.50 -26.53
C GLN A 4 -6.26 -1.37 -26.00
N ILE A 5 -5.60 -0.25 -26.30
CA ILE A 5 -4.22 0.02 -25.86
C ILE A 5 -4.26 0.47 -24.39
N ILE A 6 -3.50 -0.20 -23.53
CA ILE A 6 -3.33 0.21 -22.14
C ILE A 6 -2.42 1.45 -22.07
N LYS A 7 -2.95 2.55 -21.56
CA LYS A 7 -2.25 3.84 -21.39
C LYS A 7 -1.91 4.15 -19.94
N LEU A 8 -2.66 3.56 -18.99
CA LEU A 8 -2.45 3.70 -17.56
C LEU A 8 -2.25 2.32 -16.93
N VAL A 9 -1.17 2.17 -16.21
CA VAL A 9 -0.97 1.03 -15.31
C VAL A 9 -0.94 1.53 -13.88
N THR A 10 -1.76 0.92 -13.03
CA THR A 10 -1.74 1.17 -11.59
C THR A 10 -1.23 -0.05 -10.86
N LEU A 11 -0.38 0.15 -9.85
CA LEU A 11 0.23 -0.92 -9.07
C LEU A 11 -0.10 -0.76 -7.59
N ASP A 12 -0.51 -1.85 -6.96
CA ASP A 12 -0.35 -1.99 -5.53
C ASP A 12 1.13 -2.13 -5.15
N LEU A 13 1.47 -1.95 -3.89
CA LEU A 13 2.86 -1.94 -3.42
C LEU A 13 3.20 -3.17 -2.57
N ASP A 14 2.59 -3.28 -1.38
CA ASP A 14 2.85 -4.32 -0.39
C ASP A 14 2.35 -5.68 -0.90
N ASP A 15 3.17 -6.72 -0.77
CA ASP A 15 2.93 -8.07 -1.28
C ASP A 15 2.75 -8.18 -2.82
N THR A 16 2.82 -7.03 -3.51
CA THR A 16 2.84 -6.92 -4.97
C THR A 16 4.25 -6.64 -5.50
N LEU A 17 4.96 -5.62 -4.99
CA LEU A 17 6.34 -5.30 -5.39
C LEU A 17 7.41 -5.92 -4.46
N TRP A 18 7.06 -6.16 -3.21
CA TRP A 18 7.92 -6.79 -2.16
C TRP A 18 7.06 -7.52 -1.12
N PRO A 19 7.60 -8.52 -0.42
CA PRO A 19 6.91 -9.18 0.69
C PRO A 19 6.83 -8.25 1.89
N ASN A 20 5.62 -7.99 2.39
CA ASN A 20 5.38 -6.99 3.45
C ASN A 20 5.24 -7.59 4.85
N LYS A 21 4.62 -8.77 5.00
CA LYS A 21 4.24 -9.35 6.30
C LYS A 21 5.37 -9.37 7.33
N LYS A 22 6.55 -9.86 6.93
CA LYS A 22 7.73 -9.89 7.83
C LYS A 22 8.23 -8.49 8.13
N GLY A 23 8.24 -7.59 7.15
CA GLY A 23 8.69 -6.20 7.30
C GLY A 23 7.84 -5.43 8.30
N ILE A 24 6.52 -5.56 8.25
CA ILE A 24 5.61 -4.93 9.21
C ILE A 24 5.83 -5.45 10.64
N ILE A 25 5.96 -6.76 10.82
CA ILE A 25 6.22 -7.36 12.14
C ILE A 25 7.53 -6.81 12.74
N GLU A 26 8.60 -6.77 11.96
CA GLU A 26 9.90 -6.26 12.45
C GLU A 26 9.85 -4.73 12.71
N SER A 27 9.07 -4.00 11.94
CA SER A 27 8.84 -2.56 12.17
C SER A 27 8.10 -2.31 13.49
N GLU A 28 7.04 -3.07 13.77
CA GLU A 28 6.31 -3.00 15.06
C GLU A 28 7.24 -3.38 16.22
N LYS A 29 8.05 -4.42 16.09
CA LYS A 29 9.03 -4.80 17.12
C LYS A 29 10.05 -3.70 17.39
N ALA A 30 10.53 -3.01 16.36
CA ALA A 30 11.49 -1.92 16.51
C ALA A 30 10.86 -0.74 17.27
N LEU A 31 9.62 -0.38 16.92
CA LEU A 31 8.85 0.64 17.61
C LEU A 31 8.67 0.31 19.10
N TRP A 32 8.14 -0.87 19.41
CA TRP A 32 7.88 -1.27 20.80
C TRP A 32 9.15 -1.46 21.61
N ARG A 33 10.23 -1.92 21.01
CA ARG A 33 11.55 -1.99 21.66
C ARG A 33 12.03 -0.58 22.08
N PHE A 34 11.86 0.41 21.21
CA PHE A 34 12.20 1.79 21.53
C PHE A 34 11.34 2.32 22.68
N VAL A 35 10.01 2.10 22.62
CA VAL A 35 9.09 2.56 23.68
C VAL A 35 9.42 1.89 25.01
N ASN A 36 9.62 0.57 25.05
CA ASN A 36 9.98 -0.16 26.27
C ASN A 36 11.29 0.32 26.89
N LEU A 37 12.27 0.68 26.05
CA LEU A 37 13.56 1.21 26.53
C LEU A 37 13.39 2.55 27.28
N LYS A 38 12.45 3.38 26.82
CA LYS A 38 12.18 4.71 27.40
C LYS A 38 11.17 4.68 28.54
N PHE A 39 10.21 3.76 28.47
CA PHE A 39 9.09 3.58 29.41
C PHE A 39 8.98 2.09 29.81
N PRO A 40 9.90 1.58 30.67
CA PRO A 40 9.97 0.15 31.02
C PRO A 40 8.70 -0.41 31.68
N GLU A 41 7.86 0.46 32.26
CA GLU A 41 6.62 0.07 32.91
C GLU A 41 5.47 -0.21 31.92
N ILE A 42 5.66 0.02 30.61
CA ILE A 42 4.57 -0.08 29.63
C ILE A 42 3.97 -1.49 29.59
N GLU A 43 4.77 -2.55 29.59
CA GLU A 43 4.30 -3.93 29.54
C GLU A 43 3.42 -4.30 30.72
N ARG A 44 3.68 -3.68 31.89
CA ARG A 44 2.89 -3.91 33.12
C ARG A 44 1.62 -3.08 33.17
N LYS A 45 1.61 -1.86 32.58
CA LYS A 45 0.50 -0.90 32.70
C LYS A 45 -0.43 -0.88 31.51
N ILE A 46 0.02 -1.31 30.34
CA ILE A 46 -0.69 -1.24 29.06
C ILE A 46 -0.84 -2.66 28.51
N ASN A 47 -2.07 -3.09 28.35
CA ASN A 47 -2.44 -4.35 27.71
C ASN A 47 -3.12 -4.12 26.36
N GLU A 48 -3.40 -5.19 25.62
CA GLU A 48 -4.04 -5.12 24.30
C GLU A 48 -5.44 -4.50 24.34
N GLU A 49 -6.19 -4.68 25.40
CA GLU A 49 -7.52 -4.08 25.57
C GLU A 49 -7.44 -2.56 25.64
N LYS A 50 -6.48 -2.02 26.43
CA LYS A 50 -6.24 -0.58 26.50
C LYS A 50 -5.79 0.00 25.16
N ILE A 51 -4.89 -0.68 24.47
CA ILE A 51 -4.46 -0.25 23.14
C ILE A 51 -5.64 -0.21 22.17
N THR A 52 -6.50 -1.22 22.23
CA THR A 52 -7.70 -1.28 21.40
C THR A 52 -8.68 -0.16 21.73
N ALA A 53 -8.93 0.12 23.01
CA ALA A 53 -9.77 1.21 23.45
C ALA A 53 -9.25 2.58 23.00
N ILE A 54 -7.93 2.82 23.08
CA ILE A 54 -7.29 4.02 22.55
C ILE A 54 -7.52 4.16 21.04
N LYS A 55 -7.32 3.09 20.27
CA LYS A 55 -7.54 3.09 18.82
C LYS A 55 -8.99 3.40 18.46
N VAL A 56 -9.95 2.81 19.16
CA VAL A 56 -11.38 3.07 18.96
C VAL A 56 -11.70 4.53 19.25
N ASN A 57 -11.29 5.04 20.41
CA ASN A 57 -11.52 6.42 20.80
C ASN A 57 -10.95 7.42 19.78
N LEU A 58 -9.74 7.20 19.30
CA LEU A 58 -9.11 8.04 18.27
C LEU A 58 -9.92 8.06 16.96
N VAL A 59 -10.48 6.92 16.56
CA VAL A 59 -11.31 6.84 15.33
C VAL A 59 -12.69 7.46 15.57
N GLU A 60 -13.29 7.32 16.73
CA GLU A 60 -14.57 7.95 17.08
C GLU A 60 -14.46 9.48 17.08
N ASN A 61 -13.39 10.02 17.66
CA ASN A 61 -13.15 11.47 17.69
C ASN A 61 -12.67 12.04 16.35
N ASN A 62 -12.00 11.24 15.53
CA ASN A 62 -11.55 11.64 14.19
C ASN A 62 -11.65 10.46 13.21
N PRO A 63 -12.81 10.24 12.57
CA PRO A 63 -13.02 9.10 11.68
C PRO A 63 -12.09 9.04 10.47
N LEU A 64 -11.48 10.16 10.07
CA LEU A 64 -10.56 10.20 8.94
C LEU A 64 -9.13 9.76 9.30
N ILE A 65 -8.78 9.70 10.60
CA ILE A 65 -7.44 9.35 11.05
C ILE A 65 -7.03 7.93 10.61
N LYS A 66 -8.00 7.01 10.46
CA LYS A 66 -7.77 5.63 10.01
C LYS A 66 -7.18 5.54 8.60
N PHE A 67 -7.30 6.59 7.81
CA PHE A 67 -6.73 6.67 6.45
C PHE A 67 -5.32 7.25 6.43
N ASP A 68 -4.87 7.88 7.52
CA ASP A 68 -3.50 8.34 7.72
C ASP A 68 -2.79 7.41 8.73
N LEU A 69 -2.26 6.30 8.25
CA LEU A 69 -1.61 5.28 9.09
C LEU A 69 -0.40 5.82 9.86
N THR A 70 0.28 6.82 9.32
CA THR A 70 1.41 7.48 9.96
C THR A 70 0.94 8.28 11.18
N ARG A 71 -0.02 9.17 10.98
CA ARG A 71 -0.61 9.96 12.06
C ARG A 71 -1.31 9.08 13.08
N PHE A 72 -2.12 8.12 12.62
CA PHE A 72 -2.84 7.21 13.51
C PHE A 72 -1.89 6.46 14.46
N ARG A 73 -0.78 5.90 13.93
CA ARG A 73 0.19 5.19 14.77
C ARG A 73 0.86 6.13 15.78
N LYS A 74 1.25 7.34 15.37
CA LYS A 74 1.83 8.34 16.27
C LYS A 74 0.87 8.73 17.39
N GLU A 75 -0.40 9.01 17.07
CA GLU A 75 -1.41 9.36 18.06
C GLU A 75 -1.68 8.20 19.03
N VAL A 76 -1.75 6.96 18.55
CA VAL A 76 -1.90 5.79 19.44
C VAL A 76 -0.76 5.73 20.46
N ILE A 77 0.49 5.91 20.02
CA ILE A 77 1.64 5.90 20.94
C ILE A 77 1.61 7.07 21.89
N LYS A 78 1.31 8.27 21.41
CA LYS A 78 1.19 9.47 22.25
C LYS A 78 0.17 9.24 23.37
N GLU A 79 -1.02 8.77 23.04
CA GLU A 79 -2.06 8.47 24.04
C GLU A 79 -1.62 7.41 25.06
N ILE A 80 -0.91 6.38 24.62
CA ILE A 80 -0.32 5.38 25.52
C ILE A 80 0.66 6.03 26.50
N LEU A 81 1.56 6.90 26.02
CA LEU A 81 2.54 7.59 26.85
C LEU A 81 1.89 8.54 27.86
N LEU A 82 0.83 9.26 27.46
CA LEU A 82 0.02 10.09 28.37
C LEU A 82 -0.62 9.25 29.49
N HIS A 83 -1.15 8.07 29.16
CA HIS A 83 -1.67 7.13 30.16
C HIS A 83 -0.61 6.57 31.12
N LEU A 84 0.66 6.58 30.72
CA LEU A 84 1.79 6.25 31.59
C LEU A 84 2.24 7.41 32.47
N GLY A 85 1.67 8.62 32.28
CA GLY A 85 1.97 9.82 33.05
C GLY A 85 3.03 10.73 32.41
N ALA A 86 3.41 10.49 31.16
CA ALA A 86 4.28 11.41 30.43
C ALA A 86 3.62 12.77 30.23
N GLN A 87 4.42 13.85 30.23
CA GLN A 87 3.93 15.17 29.86
C GLN A 87 3.64 15.23 28.36
N GLU A 88 2.73 16.10 27.92
CA GLU A 88 2.26 16.15 26.52
C GLU A 88 3.42 16.34 25.53
N ASN A 89 4.33 17.28 25.79
CA ASN A 89 5.49 17.51 24.92
C ASN A 89 6.42 16.29 24.85
N GLU A 90 6.58 15.58 25.95
CA GLU A 90 7.35 14.37 26.04
C GLU A 90 6.68 13.23 25.25
N ALA A 91 5.37 13.04 25.39
CA ALA A 91 4.59 12.07 24.67
C ALA A 91 4.64 12.32 23.15
N ILE A 92 4.52 13.57 22.71
CA ILE A 92 4.67 13.95 21.28
C ILE A 92 6.08 13.62 20.79
N TYR A 93 7.12 13.99 21.53
CA TYR A 93 8.50 13.72 21.13
C TYR A 93 8.76 12.23 20.96
N TYR A 94 8.49 11.42 21.98
CA TYR A 94 8.76 9.99 21.95
C TYR A 94 7.85 9.21 20.99
N SER A 95 6.62 9.67 20.73
CA SER A 95 5.78 9.06 19.70
C SER A 95 6.35 9.25 18.29
N ASN A 96 6.95 10.41 18.02
CA ASN A 96 7.64 10.67 16.76
C ASN A 96 8.91 9.83 16.60
N GLU A 97 9.74 9.74 17.68
CA GLU A 97 10.95 8.93 17.67
C GLU A 97 10.63 7.43 17.49
N ALA A 98 9.62 6.92 18.23
CA ALA A 98 9.16 5.54 18.09
C ALA A 98 8.66 5.24 16.67
N PHE A 99 7.90 6.16 16.08
CA PHE A 99 7.48 6.03 14.69
C PHE A 99 8.67 6.07 13.73
N SER A 100 9.69 6.86 14.00
CA SER A 100 10.92 6.90 13.18
C SER A 100 11.60 5.53 13.13
N GLU A 101 11.69 4.82 14.27
CA GLU A 101 12.25 3.45 14.31
C GLU A 101 11.40 2.46 13.51
N PHE A 102 10.07 2.54 13.62
CA PHE A 102 9.15 1.78 12.77
C PHE A 102 9.41 2.07 11.29
N PHE A 103 9.44 3.34 10.90
CA PHE A 103 9.46 3.79 9.51
C PHE A 103 10.79 3.45 8.81
N LYS A 104 11.90 3.48 9.53
CA LYS A 104 13.22 3.03 9.05
C LYS A 104 13.20 1.57 8.61
N ILE A 105 12.54 0.68 9.40
CA ILE A 105 12.46 -0.75 9.09
C ILE A 105 11.40 -0.99 8.01
N ARG A 106 10.24 -0.30 8.10
CA ARG A 106 9.13 -0.39 7.15
C ARG A 106 9.56 -0.19 5.69
N ASN A 107 10.53 0.68 5.47
CA ASN A 107 11.04 1.02 4.15
C ASN A 107 12.30 0.23 3.73
N LYS A 108 12.82 -0.69 4.59
CA LYS A 108 13.88 -1.63 4.21
C LYS A 108 13.31 -2.83 3.48
N VAL A 109 12.83 -2.63 2.28
CA VAL A 109 12.21 -3.68 1.48
C VAL A 109 13.19 -4.27 0.47
N LYS A 110 12.97 -5.55 0.13
CA LYS A 110 13.64 -6.22 -0.98
C LYS A 110 12.58 -6.53 -2.04
N LEU A 111 12.70 -5.88 -3.19
CA LEU A 111 11.78 -6.11 -4.31
C LEU A 111 11.77 -7.59 -4.73
N PHE A 112 10.60 -8.07 -5.15
CA PHE A 112 10.51 -9.39 -5.80
C PHE A 112 11.39 -9.45 -7.06
N PRO A 113 11.90 -10.65 -7.41
CA PRO A 113 12.68 -10.83 -8.63
C PRO A 113 11.94 -10.31 -9.86
N GLY A 114 12.60 -9.47 -10.66
CA GLY A 114 12.02 -8.87 -11.86
C GLY A 114 11.17 -7.61 -11.65
N ALA A 115 10.76 -7.27 -10.42
CA ALA A 115 9.92 -6.10 -10.16
C ALA A 115 10.57 -4.80 -10.66
N LYS A 116 11.86 -4.57 -10.42
CA LYS A 116 12.54 -3.37 -10.91
C LYS A 116 12.51 -3.26 -12.45
N ASN A 117 12.78 -4.35 -13.15
CA ASN A 117 12.81 -4.36 -14.61
C ASN A 117 11.42 -4.04 -15.20
N ILE A 118 10.35 -4.55 -14.56
CA ILE A 118 8.99 -4.22 -15.02
C ILE A 118 8.62 -2.77 -14.75
N LEU A 119 9.03 -2.20 -13.60
CA LEU A 119 8.81 -0.78 -13.32
C LEU A 119 9.48 0.11 -14.36
N GLU A 120 10.75 -0.17 -14.71
CA GLU A 120 11.48 0.55 -15.74
C GLU A 120 10.79 0.49 -17.11
N ARG A 121 10.22 -0.67 -17.44
CA ARG A 121 9.52 -0.87 -18.69
C ARG A 121 8.16 -0.18 -18.71
N LEU A 122 7.31 -0.42 -17.72
CA LEU A 122 5.98 0.19 -17.63
C LEU A 122 6.05 1.72 -17.63
N ASN A 123 7.05 2.29 -16.94
CA ASN A 123 7.25 3.74 -16.91
C ASN A 123 7.60 4.34 -18.30
N ARG A 124 8.20 3.55 -19.21
CA ARG A 124 8.49 4.03 -20.58
C ARG A 124 7.25 3.99 -21.47
N ASP A 125 6.42 2.97 -21.28
CA ASP A 125 5.38 2.61 -22.24
C ASP A 125 3.99 3.13 -21.81
N THR A 126 3.82 3.47 -20.53
CA THR A 126 2.52 3.86 -19.95
C THR A 126 2.66 4.92 -18.86
N ASN A 127 1.53 5.53 -18.45
CA ASN A 127 1.47 6.28 -17.20
C ASN A 127 1.46 5.28 -16.04
N LEU A 128 2.52 5.24 -15.23
CA LEU A 128 2.61 4.34 -14.08
C LEU A 128 2.25 5.10 -12.78
N ILE A 129 1.28 4.59 -12.02
CA ILE A 129 0.81 5.20 -10.77
C ILE A 129 0.73 4.11 -9.69
N SER A 130 1.19 4.40 -8.46
CA SER A 130 0.99 3.48 -7.33
C SER A 130 -0.28 3.78 -6.56
N LEU A 131 -1.02 2.73 -6.14
CA LEU A 131 -2.22 2.81 -5.31
C LEU A 131 -2.02 1.95 -4.06
N SER A 132 -1.91 2.56 -2.88
CA SER A 132 -1.64 1.81 -1.65
C SER A 132 -2.56 2.18 -0.51
N ASN A 133 -3.00 1.16 0.25
CA ASN A 133 -3.61 1.36 1.57
C ASN A 133 -2.56 1.51 2.68
N GLY A 134 -1.29 1.32 2.36
CA GLY A 134 -0.15 1.43 3.27
C GLY A 134 0.49 2.82 3.29
N ASN A 135 1.59 2.92 4.02
CA ASN A 135 2.38 4.14 4.19
C ASN A 135 3.86 3.97 3.80
N ALA A 136 4.17 3.10 2.85
CA ALA A 136 5.54 2.96 2.33
C ALA A 136 5.97 4.23 1.61
N ASP A 137 7.22 4.61 1.79
CA ASP A 137 7.83 5.77 1.12
C ASP A 137 8.69 5.31 -0.06
N LEU A 138 8.20 5.54 -1.27
CA LEU A 138 8.88 5.15 -2.50
C LEU A 138 10.19 5.91 -2.75
N GLY A 139 10.36 7.09 -2.14
CA GLY A 139 11.61 7.86 -2.17
C GLY A 139 12.69 7.16 -1.38
N ILE A 140 12.38 6.76 -0.13
CA ILE A 140 13.31 6.00 0.73
C ILE A 140 13.64 4.63 0.11
N ILE A 141 12.65 3.96 -0.48
CA ILE A 141 12.83 2.67 -1.16
C ILE A 141 13.64 2.83 -2.48
N GLY A 142 13.70 4.03 -3.04
CA GLY A 142 14.48 4.33 -4.24
C GLY A 142 13.80 4.01 -5.57
N ILE A 143 12.47 3.88 -5.57
CA ILE A 143 11.67 3.56 -6.77
C ILE A 143 10.67 4.65 -7.16
N ALA A 144 10.60 5.76 -6.42
CA ALA A 144 9.67 6.87 -6.71
C ALA A 144 9.77 7.38 -8.16
N LYS A 145 10.98 7.38 -8.73
CA LYS A 145 11.27 7.84 -10.10
C LYS A 145 10.53 7.08 -11.21
N PHE A 146 10.00 5.90 -10.92
CA PHE A 146 9.24 5.11 -11.90
C PHE A 146 7.77 5.49 -11.94
N PHE A 147 7.27 6.21 -10.95
CA PHE A 147 5.86 6.54 -10.83
C PHE A 147 5.59 8.00 -11.16
N LYS A 148 4.60 8.25 -12.02
CA LYS A 148 4.07 9.57 -12.30
C LYS A 148 3.40 10.19 -11.06
N ALA A 149 2.78 9.34 -10.23
CA ALA A 149 2.18 9.72 -8.97
C ALA A 149 2.08 8.50 -8.03
N THR A 150 2.01 8.79 -6.73
CA THR A 150 1.67 7.84 -5.68
C THR A 150 0.38 8.30 -5.03
N ILE A 151 -0.60 7.39 -4.88
CA ILE A 151 -1.89 7.66 -4.26
C ILE A 151 -2.03 6.72 -3.07
N SER A 152 -2.01 7.31 -1.88
CA SER A 152 -2.24 6.62 -0.60
C SER A 152 -3.68 6.79 -0.12
N SER A 153 -4.08 6.03 0.90
CA SER A 153 -5.37 6.20 1.57
C SER A 153 -5.56 7.60 2.13
N GLN A 154 -4.50 8.23 2.62
CA GLN A 154 -4.51 9.60 3.13
C GLN A 154 -4.88 10.61 2.02
N ASP A 155 -4.38 10.41 0.80
CA ASP A 155 -4.60 11.31 -0.34
C ASP A 155 -6.05 11.35 -0.83
N VAL A 156 -6.84 10.33 -0.48
CA VAL A 156 -8.22 10.17 -0.94
C VAL A 156 -9.21 9.95 0.20
N SER A 157 -8.73 9.97 1.46
CA SER A 157 -9.52 9.71 2.68
C SER A 157 -10.36 8.43 2.57
N SER A 158 -9.78 7.39 1.97
CA SER A 158 -10.47 6.12 1.66
C SER A 158 -9.47 5.00 1.50
N ASN A 159 -9.90 3.74 1.67
CA ASN A 159 -9.12 2.55 1.37
C ASN A 159 -9.66 1.85 0.13
N LYS A 160 -8.78 1.22 -0.68
CA LYS A 160 -9.22 0.17 -1.60
C LYS A 160 -9.97 -0.91 -0.79
N PRO A 161 -11.06 -1.50 -1.27
CA PRO A 161 -11.59 -1.51 -2.64
C PRO A 161 -12.47 -0.33 -3.05
N ALA A 162 -12.65 0.69 -2.20
CA ALA A 162 -13.47 1.84 -2.54
C ALA A 162 -12.89 2.60 -3.76
N PRO A 163 -13.76 3.22 -4.61
CA PRO A 163 -13.37 3.83 -5.88
C PRO A 163 -12.35 4.97 -5.85
N PRO A 164 -12.21 5.78 -4.78
CA PRO A 164 -11.44 7.04 -4.83
C PRO A 164 -10.01 6.92 -5.34
N HIS A 165 -9.27 5.85 -4.98
CA HIS A 165 -7.91 5.62 -5.49
C HIS A 165 -7.89 5.48 -7.01
N PHE A 166 -8.77 4.63 -7.55
CA PHE A 166 -8.85 4.32 -8.97
C PHE A 166 -9.31 5.55 -9.78
N LEU A 167 -10.33 6.27 -9.30
CA LEU A 167 -10.83 7.49 -9.94
C LEU A 167 -9.78 8.60 -9.96
N LYS A 168 -9.01 8.78 -8.86
CA LYS A 168 -7.90 9.74 -8.81
C LYS A 168 -6.80 9.36 -9.80
N ALA A 169 -6.50 8.06 -9.95
CA ALA A 169 -5.52 7.59 -10.92
C ALA A 169 -5.96 7.85 -12.35
N LEU A 170 -7.23 7.61 -12.71
CA LEU A 170 -7.78 7.96 -14.04
C LEU A 170 -7.63 9.45 -14.33
N LYS A 171 -7.96 10.30 -13.36
CA LYS A 171 -7.84 11.77 -13.50
C LYS A 171 -6.39 12.20 -13.76
N ILE A 172 -5.43 11.65 -13.00
CA ILE A 172 -3.98 11.96 -13.17
C ILE A 172 -3.44 11.38 -14.47
N GLY A 173 -3.88 10.16 -14.84
CA GLY A 173 -3.48 9.48 -16.07
C GLY A 173 -4.06 10.11 -17.33
N GLY A 174 -5.20 10.80 -17.23
CA GLY A 174 -5.94 11.31 -18.37
C GLY A 174 -6.47 10.18 -19.28
N CYS A 175 -6.82 9.03 -18.68
CA CYS A 175 -7.19 7.82 -19.40
C CYS A 175 -8.60 7.38 -19.02
N LYS A 176 -9.23 6.59 -19.90
CA LYS A 176 -10.50 5.93 -19.60
C LYS A 176 -10.25 4.64 -18.81
N PRO A 177 -11.26 4.14 -18.07
CA PRO A 177 -11.14 2.87 -17.34
C PRO A 177 -10.69 1.70 -18.23
N GLU A 178 -11.24 1.60 -19.44
CA GLU A 178 -10.95 0.53 -20.39
C GLU A 178 -9.51 0.59 -20.94
N GLU A 179 -8.85 1.75 -20.86
CA GLU A 179 -7.44 1.96 -21.22
C GLU A 179 -6.50 1.75 -20.02
N SER A 180 -7.03 1.25 -18.91
CA SER A 180 -6.33 1.19 -17.62
C SER A 180 -6.25 -0.24 -17.10
N LEU A 181 -5.08 -0.58 -16.53
CA LEU A 181 -4.77 -1.88 -15.96
C LEU A 181 -4.35 -1.69 -14.50
N HIS A 182 -4.93 -2.48 -13.59
CA HIS A 182 -4.45 -2.57 -12.21
C HIS A 182 -3.77 -3.92 -11.94
N ILE A 183 -2.64 -3.88 -11.26
CA ILE A 183 -1.90 -5.08 -10.83
C ILE A 183 -1.78 -5.03 -9.31
N GLY A 184 -2.27 -6.05 -8.62
CA GLY A 184 -2.21 -6.16 -7.18
C GLY A 184 -2.41 -7.58 -6.68
N ASP A 185 -2.08 -7.82 -5.40
CA ASP A 185 -2.11 -9.15 -4.80
C ASP A 185 -3.42 -9.48 -4.09
N CYS A 186 -4.17 -8.46 -3.65
CA CYS A 186 -5.37 -8.66 -2.85
C CYS A 186 -6.62 -8.85 -3.73
N PRO A 187 -7.29 -10.05 -3.66
CA PRO A 187 -8.51 -10.29 -4.44
C PRO A 187 -9.58 -9.23 -4.25
N ILE A 188 -9.82 -8.81 -3.01
CA ILE A 188 -10.88 -7.84 -2.67
C ILE A 188 -10.43 -6.41 -2.98
N ASN A 189 -9.31 -5.98 -2.39
CA ASN A 189 -8.89 -4.58 -2.45
C ASN A 189 -8.45 -4.16 -3.84
N ASP A 190 -7.68 -5.00 -4.51
CA ASP A 190 -7.09 -4.68 -5.80
C ASP A 190 -7.98 -5.14 -6.95
N ILE A 191 -8.25 -6.44 -7.03
CA ILE A 191 -8.96 -6.97 -8.18
C ILE A 191 -10.43 -6.56 -8.16
N GLY A 192 -11.11 -6.77 -7.02
CA GLY A 192 -12.49 -6.34 -6.85
C GLY A 192 -12.67 -4.82 -7.00
N GLY A 193 -11.81 -4.05 -6.32
CA GLY A 193 -11.85 -2.58 -6.38
C GLY A 193 -11.62 -2.03 -7.79
N ALA A 194 -10.61 -2.53 -8.49
CA ALA A 194 -10.30 -2.10 -9.87
C ALA A 194 -11.40 -2.48 -10.86
N ARG A 195 -11.92 -3.71 -10.77
CA ARG A 195 -13.02 -4.16 -11.64
C ARG A 195 -14.31 -3.37 -11.43
N ASN A 196 -14.62 -3.01 -10.19
CA ASN A 196 -15.76 -2.13 -9.90
C ASN A 196 -15.61 -0.72 -10.52
N CYS A 197 -14.38 -0.35 -10.90
CA CYS A 197 -14.07 0.87 -11.64
C CYS A 197 -13.82 0.61 -13.14
N ASN A 198 -14.15 -0.57 -13.66
CA ASN A 198 -13.98 -1.01 -15.05
C ASN A 198 -12.52 -1.02 -15.55
N PHE A 199 -11.55 -1.20 -14.66
CA PHE A 199 -10.17 -1.47 -15.04
C PHE A 199 -10.00 -2.91 -15.48
N HIS A 200 -9.04 -3.14 -16.37
CA HIS A 200 -8.44 -4.47 -16.54
C HIS A 200 -7.63 -4.83 -15.30
N THR A 201 -7.47 -6.13 -15.04
CA THR A 201 -6.81 -6.59 -13.81
C THR A 201 -5.85 -7.74 -14.04
N ILE A 202 -4.71 -7.67 -13.33
CA ILE A 202 -3.80 -8.81 -13.13
C ILE A 202 -3.74 -9.10 -11.64
N TRP A 203 -4.16 -10.28 -11.25
CA TRP A 203 -3.96 -10.76 -9.90
C TRP A 203 -2.52 -11.27 -9.73
N PHE A 204 -1.72 -10.55 -8.95
CA PHE A 204 -0.35 -10.95 -8.63
C PHE A 204 -0.35 -11.94 -7.47
N ASN A 205 -0.29 -13.24 -7.79
CA ASN A 205 -0.43 -14.33 -6.84
C ASN A 205 0.86 -15.13 -6.68
N CYS A 206 1.91 -14.51 -6.14
CA CYS A 206 3.19 -15.18 -5.88
C CYS A 206 3.11 -16.24 -4.76
N GLU A 207 2.15 -16.14 -3.85
CA GLU A 207 1.91 -17.09 -2.75
C GLU A 207 1.08 -18.31 -3.17
N LYS A 208 0.62 -18.37 -4.42
CA LYS A 208 -0.22 -19.47 -4.97
C LYS A 208 -1.51 -19.70 -4.18
N ARG A 209 -2.13 -18.63 -3.69
CA ARG A 209 -3.44 -18.67 -3.01
C ARG A 209 -4.51 -19.18 -3.98
N LYS A 210 -5.53 -19.85 -3.45
CA LYS A 210 -6.73 -20.18 -4.23
C LYS A 210 -7.58 -18.94 -4.44
N TRP A 211 -8.25 -18.87 -5.59
CA TRP A 211 -9.26 -17.84 -5.83
C TRP A 211 -10.59 -18.34 -5.29
N ASP A 212 -11.18 -17.58 -4.39
CA ASP A 212 -12.45 -17.89 -3.73
C ASP A 212 -13.44 -16.70 -3.74
N GLU A 213 -13.14 -15.68 -4.58
CA GLU A 213 -13.98 -14.50 -4.70
C GLU A 213 -15.01 -14.62 -5.82
N ILE A 214 -16.17 -13.92 -5.65
CA ILE A 214 -17.26 -13.89 -6.63
C ILE A 214 -16.85 -13.17 -7.92
N VAL A 215 -16.10 -12.05 -7.80
CA VAL A 215 -15.61 -11.28 -8.96
C VAL A 215 -14.40 -11.97 -9.56
N PRO A 216 -14.47 -12.47 -10.82
CA PRO A 216 -13.35 -13.18 -11.43
C PRO A 216 -12.18 -12.26 -11.74
N TYR A 217 -10.96 -12.78 -11.64
CA TYR A 217 -9.78 -12.11 -12.20
C TYR A 217 -9.70 -12.32 -13.72
N GLU A 218 -9.12 -11.36 -14.46
CA GLU A 218 -8.90 -11.52 -15.89
C GLU A 218 -7.65 -12.35 -16.19
N TYR A 219 -6.59 -12.09 -15.44
CA TYR A 219 -5.32 -12.79 -15.56
C TYR A 219 -4.65 -12.98 -14.20
N GLN A 220 -3.97 -14.09 -14.01
CA GLN A 220 -3.15 -14.38 -12.83
C GLN A 220 -1.68 -14.45 -13.21
N ALA A 221 -0.86 -13.64 -12.54
CA ALA A 221 0.58 -13.71 -12.61
C ALA A 221 1.15 -14.30 -11.30
N LYS A 222 1.99 -15.31 -11.40
CA LYS A 222 2.69 -15.92 -10.26
C LYS A 222 4.07 -15.31 -10.03
N SER A 223 4.51 -14.49 -10.97
CA SER A 223 5.79 -13.78 -10.96
C SER A 223 5.71 -12.52 -11.82
N TRP A 224 6.65 -11.61 -11.65
CA TRP A 224 6.77 -10.45 -12.54
C TRP A 224 7.10 -10.83 -13.99
N LYS A 225 7.74 -11.97 -14.23
CA LYS A 225 7.96 -12.50 -15.59
C LYS A 225 6.62 -12.84 -16.27
N ASP A 226 5.68 -13.43 -15.54
CA ASP A 226 4.35 -13.77 -16.09
C ASP A 226 3.55 -12.48 -16.37
N ALA A 227 3.58 -11.51 -15.44
CA ALA A 227 2.90 -10.22 -15.63
C ALA A 227 3.38 -9.46 -16.87
N VAL A 228 4.70 -9.50 -17.14
CA VAL A 228 5.29 -8.91 -18.36
C VAL A 228 4.72 -9.54 -19.62
N SER A 229 4.60 -10.86 -19.67
CA SER A 229 4.09 -11.56 -20.84
C SER A 229 2.68 -11.12 -21.20
N TYR A 230 1.82 -10.90 -20.21
CA TYR A 230 0.46 -10.42 -20.42
C TYR A 230 0.41 -8.96 -20.90
N THR A 231 1.20 -8.08 -20.31
CA THR A 231 1.26 -6.66 -20.75
C THR A 231 1.78 -6.54 -22.17
N HIS A 232 2.67 -7.45 -22.61
CA HIS A 232 3.14 -7.55 -24.01
C HIS A 232 2.09 -8.01 -24.98
N LEU A 233 1.35 -9.06 -24.65
CA LEU A 233 0.31 -9.58 -25.54
C LEU A 233 -0.71 -8.48 -25.89
N ARG A 234 -0.99 -7.57 -24.95
CA ARG A 234 -1.88 -6.42 -25.19
C ARG A 234 -1.20 -5.20 -25.84
N ALA A 235 0.13 -5.06 -25.75
CA ALA A 235 0.87 -3.92 -26.34
C ALA A 235 1.44 -4.22 -27.74
N HIS A 236 1.74 -5.49 -28.08
CA HIS A 236 2.40 -5.88 -29.35
C HIS A 236 1.44 -6.38 -30.45
N GLU A 237 0.24 -6.77 -30.11
CA GLU A 237 -0.76 -7.15 -31.11
C GLU A 237 -1.18 -5.99 -32.04
N THR A 238 -0.57 -4.81 -31.88
CA THR A 238 -0.84 -3.59 -32.68
C THR A 238 0.26 -3.23 -33.68
N ARG A 239 1.32 -4.05 -33.84
CA ARG A 239 2.44 -3.73 -34.75
C ARG A 239 2.51 -4.60 -36.03
N GLU A 240 1.55 -5.46 -36.23
CA GLU A 240 1.45 -6.25 -37.48
C GLU A 240 0.12 -5.92 -38.20
N ASP A 241 0.05 -4.72 -38.76
CA ASP A 241 -0.81 -4.35 -39.90
C ASP A 241 -0.14 -3.21 -40.67
#